data_499a9552b0a5870d55e4e1b3be1106c0
#
_entry.id   499a9552b0a5870d55e4e1b3be1106c0
#
_cell.length_a   1.000
_cell.length_b   1.000
_cell.length_c   1.000
_cell.angle_alpha   90.00
_cell.angle_beta   90.00
_cell.angle_gamma   90.00
#
_symmetry.space_group_name_H-M   'P 1'
#
loop_
_entity.id
_entity.type
_entity.pdbx_description
1 polymer ?
#
loop_
_entity_poly.entity_id
_entity_poly.type
_entity_poly.pdbx_seq_one_letter_code
_entity_poly.pdbx_strand_id
1 'polypeptide(L)'
;MRQIVLSLLVDNNPGVLARVAALFSRRGYNIDSITAGITNDPKYTRITVAVSGDNQILEQIRNQIAKLVEVRKIVELENSHSV
;
A
#
# COMPACT_ATOMS: atom_id res chain seq x y z
N MET A 1 -0.35 1.45 19.23
CA MET A 1 -0.60 1.63 17.80
C MET A 1 0.70 1.97 17.11
N ARG A 2 0.99 1.32 16.01
CA ARG A 2 2.22 1.60 15.27
C ARG A 2 1.86 1.93 13.84
N GLN A 3 2.78 2.61 13.16
CA GLN A 3 2.62 2.98 11.78
C GLN A 3 3.61 2.20 10.92
N ILE A 4 3.15 1.73 9.78
CA ILE A 4 4.05 1.16 8.78
C ILE A 4 3.84 1.89 7.47
N VAL A 5 4.89 1.87 6.65
CA VAL A 5 4.84 2.45 5.31
C VAL A 5 5.11 1.32 4.33
N LEU A 6 4.19 1.15 3.40
CA LEU A 6 4.28 0.12 2.37
C LEU A 6 4.50 0.76 1.02
N SER A 7 5.46 0.23 0.27
CA SER A 7 5.67 0.62 -1.12
C SER A 7 5.19 -0.53 -1.99
N LEU A 8 4.23 -0.23 -2.86
CA LEU A 8 3.61 -1.23 -3.73
C LEU A 8 3.96 -0.92 -5.17
N LEU A 9 4.40 -1.92 -5.90
CA LEU A 9 4.57 -1.80 -7.34
C LEU A 9 3.38 -2.50 -7.98
N VAL A 10 2.55 -1.74 -8.69
CA VAL A 10 1.31 -2.26 -9.25
C VAL A 10 1.24 -1.96 -10.73
N ASP A 11 0.40 -2.71 -11.43
CA ASP A 11 0.14 -2.45 -12.84
C ASP A 11 -0.43 -1.04 -13.01
N ASN A 12 0.08 -0.32 -14.00
CA ASN A 12 -0.36 1.06 -14.25
C ASN A 12 -1.68 1.03 -15.01
N ASN A 13 -2.75 0.83 -14.27
CA ASN A 13 -4.10 0.68 -14.80
C ASN A 13 -5.05 1.36 -13.83
N PRO A 14 -5.91 2.29 -14.30
CA PRO A 14 -6.82 3.00 -13.39
C PRO A 14 -7.70 2.07 -12.57
N GLY A 15 -8.12 0.94 -13.13
CA GLY A 15 -8.92 -0.04 -12.39
C GLY A 15 -8.15 -0.65 -11.24
N VAL A 16 -6.85 -0.89 -11.41
CA VAL A 16 -6.01 -1.43 -10.35
C VAL A 16 -5.84 -0.42 -9.24
N LEU A 17 -5.57 0.84 -9.60
CA LEU A 17 -5.39 1.90 -8.61
C LEU A 17 -6.66 2.10 -7.80
N ALA A 18 -7.81 2.08 -8.46
CA ALA A 18 -9.09 2.20 -7.77
C ALA A 18 -9.33 1.04 -6.83
N ARG A 19 -8.95 -0.18 -7.23
CA ARG A 19 -9.14 -1.37 -6.40
C ARG A 19 -8.27 -1.33 -5.15
N VAL A 20 -7.02 -0.89 -5.31
CA VAL A 20 -6.12 -0.77 -4.17
C VAL A 20 -6.65 0.28 -3.19
N ALA A 21 -7.07 1.43 -3.71
CA ALA A 21 -7.63 2.48 -2.87
C ALA A 21 -8.89 2.00 -2.15
N ALA A 22 -9.75 1.27 -2.85
CA ALA A 22 -10.99 0.78 -2.28
C ALA A 22 -10.73 -0.25 -1.17
N LEU A 23 -9.68 -1.03 -1.31
CA LEU A 23 -9.33 -2.01 -0.30
C LEU A 23 -9.07 -1.34 1.05
N PHE A 24 -8.30 -0.25 1.04
CA PHE A 24 -8.02 0.47 2.27
C PHE A 24 -9.26 1.14 2.84
N SER A 25 -10.07 1.75 1.98
CA SER A 25 -11.27 2.47 2.42
C SER A 25 -12.30 1.54 3.03
N ARG A 26 -12.52 0.39 2.37
CA ARG A 26 -13.63 -0.49 2.74
C ARG A 26 -13.41 -1.19 4.07
N ARG A 27 -12.15 -1.44 4.42
CA ARG A 27 -11.83 -2.19 5.63
C ARG A 27 -11.79 -1.32 6.88
N GLY A 28 -11.93 -0.01 6.74
CA GLY A 28 -11.86 0.87 7.89
C GLY A 28 -10.48 0.98 8.48
N TYR A 29 -9.47 0.74 7.68
CA TYR A 29 -8.09 0.89 8.13
C TYR A 29 -7.78 2.37 8.32
N ASN A 30 -6.87 2.65 9.25
CA ASN A 30 -6.45 4.01 9.52
C ASN A 30 -5.32 4.39 8.58
N ILE A 31 -5.69 5.03 7.47
CA ILE A 31 -4.75 5.42 6.43
C ILE A 31 -4.27 6.84 6.72
N ASP A 32 -2.98 6.97 6.96
CA ASP A 32 -2.39 8.28 7.26
C ASP A 32 -2.06 9.04 5.98
N SER A 33 -1.59 8.34 4.95
CA SER A 33 -1.32 8.95 3.66
C SER A 33 -1.28 7.89 2.59
N ILE A 34 -1.55 8.31 1.36
CA ILE A 34 -1.41 7.45 0.18
C ILE A 34 -1.01 8.34 -0.98
N THR A 35 0.05 7.95 -1.67
CA THR A 35 0.53 8.67 -2.84
C THR A 35 0.84 7.68 -3.95
N ALA A 36 0.73 8.15 -5.18
CA ALA A 36 1.06 7.34 -6.35
C ALA A 36 2.05 8.12 -7.21
N GLY A 37 3.02 7.42 -7.74
CA GLY A 37 4.05 8.03 -8.55
C GLY A 37 4.45 7.16 -9.72
N ILE A 38 5.00 7.78 -10.74
CA ILE A 38 5.50 7.06 -11.90
C ILE A 38 6.79 6.33 -11.54
N THR A 39 7.07 5.28 -12.30
CA THR A 39 8.31 4.52 -12.18
C THR A 39 9.10 4.66 -13.48
N ASN A 40 10.26 4.02 -13.53
CA ASN A 40 11.05 3.98 -14.76
C ASN A 40 10.35 3.20 -15.87
N ASP A 41 9.43 2.32 -15.49
CA ASP A 41 8.70 1.48 -16.45
C ASP A 41 7.26 1.99 -16.52
N PRO A 42 6.79 2.45 -17.70
CA PRO A 42 5.43 2.97 -17.82
C PRO A 42 4.34 1.94 -17.58
N LYS A 43 4.70 0.67 -17.51
CA LYS A 43 3.72 -0.39 -17.20
C LYS A 43 3.35 -0.42 -15.73
N TYR A 44 4.10 0.25 -14.85
CA TYR A 44 3.91 0.13 -13.42
C TYR A 44 3.81 1.49 -12.76
N THR A 45 3.07 1.52 -11.67
CA THR A 45 2.96 2.68 -10.80
C THR A 45 3.40 2.27 -9.40
N ARG A 46 4.09 3.17 -8.72
CA ARG A 46 4.44 2.96 -7.32
C ARG A 46 3.43 3.66 -6.43
N ILE A 47 2.84 2.89 -5.52
CA ILE A 47 1.93 3.44 -4.52
C ILE A 47 2.63 3.33 -3.18
N THR A 48 2.73 4.45 -2.48
CA THR A 48 3.28 4.49 -1.13
C THR A 48 2.15 4.81 -0.17
N VAL A 49 1.92 3.94 0.79
CA VAL A 49 0.82 4.11 1.74
C VAL A 49 1.37 3.98 3.16
N ALA A 50 0.96 4.93 4.01
CA ALA A 50 1.28 4.89 5.43
C ALA A 50 0.01 4.54 6.18
N VAL A 51 0.06 3.48 6.98
CA VAL A 51 -1.11 3.00 7.73
C VAL A 51 -0.73 2.82 9.18
N SER A 52 -1.70 3.04 10.05
CA SER A 52 -1.52 2.88 11.49
C SER A 52 -2.49 1.82 12.02
N GLY A 53 -2.05 1.09 13.02
CA GLY A 53 -2.88 0.06 13.63
C GLY A 53 -2.04 -0.81 14.55
N ASP A 54 -2.69 -1.81 15.14
CA ASP A 54 -1.95 -2.80 15.91
C ASP A 54 -1.36 -3.85 14.94
N ASN A 55 -0.55 -4.73 15.49
CA ASN A 55 0.16 -5.71 14.64
C ASN A 55 -0.80 -6.60 13.86
N GLN A 56 -1.93 -6.94 14.45
CA GLN A 56 -2.90 -7.81 13.80
C GLN A 56 -3.52 -7.13 12.57
N ILE A 57 -3.87 -5.85 12.72
CA ILE A 57 -4.44 -5.07 11.63
C ILE A 57 -3.42 -4.90 10.51
N LEU A 58 -2.18 -4.58 10.86
CA LEU A 58 -1.14 -4.37 9.86
C LEU A 58 -0.86 -5.65 9.08
N GLU A 59 -0.89 -6.78 9.76
CA GLU A 59 -0.70 -8.06 9.09
C GLU A 59 -1.84 -8.37 8.13
N GLN A 60 -3.09 -8.06 8.54
CA GLN A 60 -4.23 -8.23 7.66
C GLN A 60 -4.10 -7.40 6.39
N ILE A 61 -3.64 -6.16 6.53
CA ILE A 61 -3.45 -5.27 5.39
C ILE A 61 -2.46 -5.89 4.41
N ARG A 62 -1.32 -6.35 4.90
CA ARG A 62 -0.31 -6.96 4.04
C ARG A 62 -0.86 -8.19 3.33
N ASN A 63 -1.60 -9.02 4.05
CA ASN A 63 -2.14 -10.25 3.48
C ASN A 63 -3.18 -9.95 2.40
N GLN A 64 -4.02 -8.94 2.61
CA GLN A 64 -5.03 -8.57 1.63
C GLN A 64 -4.40 -8.01 0.36
N ILE A 65 -3.36 -7.18 0.52
CA ILE A 65 -2.66 -6.63 -0.64
C ILE A 65 -1.97 -7.74 -1.42
N ALA A 66 -1.38 -8.70 -0.72
CA ALA A 66 -0.65 -9.79 -1.37
C ALA A 66 -1.56 -10.67 -2.23
N LYS A 67 -2.87 -10.66 -1.97
CA LYS A 67 -3.82 -11.44 -2.76
C LYS A 67 -4.17 -10.80 -4.09
N LEU A 68 -3.83 -9.53 -4.29
CA LEU A 68 -4.12 -8.83 -5.53
C LEU A 68 -3.08 -9.20 -6.57
N VAL A 69 -3.53 -9.83 -7.66
CA VAL A 69 -2.60 -10.31 -8.68
C VAL A 69 -1.90 -9.17 -9.41
N GLU A 70 -2.52 -7.99 -9.42
CA GLU A 70 -1.96 -6.81 -10.08
C GLU A 70 -0.86 -6.14 -9.26
N VAL A 71 -0.71 -6.52 -7.98
CA VAL A 71 0.37 -6.01 -7.14
C VAL A 71 1.58 -6.89 -7.39
N ARG A 72 2.61 -6.31 -7.97
CA ARG A 72 3.79 -7.06 -8.41
C ARG A 72 4.83 -7.18 -7.32
N LYS A 73 4.87 -6.20 -6.42
CA LYS A 73 5.88 -6.19 -5.38
C LYS A 73 5.37 -5.40 -4.19
N ILE A 74 5.68 -5.87 -2.99
CA ILE A 74 5.35 -5.19 -1.75
C ILE A 74 6.63 -5.08 -0.94
N VAL A 75 6.97 -3.84 -0.55
CA VAL A 75 8.14 -3.60 0.29
C VAL A 75 7.65 -2.81 1.50
N GLU A 76 7.94 -3.32 2.68
CA GLU A 76 7.68 -2.55 3.90
C GLU A 76 8.88 -1.67 4.17
N LEU A 77 8.66 -0.37 4.15
CA LEU A 77 9.71 0.60 4.43
C LEU A 77 9.80 0.79 5.93
N GLU A 78 11.02 0.84 6.42
CA GLU A 78 11.22 1.04 7.85
C GLU A 78 10.88 2.48 8.19
N ASN A 79 10.00 2.69 9.16
CA ASN A 79 9.60 4.02 9.60
C ASN A 79 10.49 4.42 10.75
N SER A 80 11.73 4.71 10.42
CA SER A 80 12.64 5.16 11.42
C SER A 80 12.45 6.62 11.68
N HIS A 81 12.41 6.95 11.58
CA HIS A 81 12.52 7.90 11.94
C HIS A 81 12.62 8.76 11.89
N SER A 82 12.51 8.82 11.79
CA SER A 82 12.59 9.38 11.92
C SER A 82 12.82 10.38 12.29
N VAL A 83 13.04 10.84 12.45
CA VAL A 83 13.22 11.67 12.96
C VAL A 83 13.10 12.42 12.83
#